data_a0d2faa4e2d1c6e17398ed1363af50ec
#
_entry.id   a0d2faa4e2d1c6e17398ed1363af50ec
#
_cell.length_a   1.000
_cell.length_b   1.000
_cell.length_c   1.000
_cell.angle_alpha   90.00
_cell.angle_beta   90.00
_cell.angle_gamma   90.00
#
_symmetry.space_group_name_H-M   'P 1'
#
loop_
_entity.id
_entity.type
_entity.pdbx_description
1 polymer ?
#
loop_
_entity_poly.entity_id
_entity_poly.type
_entity_poly.pdbx_seq_one_letter_code
_entity_poly.pdbx_strand_id
1 'polypeptide(L)'
;MKLGVNIDHIATLRNARGQNNPSILRALKSCEKSKVDTITVHLREDRRHIKDKDLILLKKNSILPINLEMALTSEMIEISKKIKPRFICLVPEKRNEITTEGGLNLNKISISKLKNLLYICDKNNIQLSAFINPKKKNIDLAKKLGFHTVELHTGALDKEKINKIKIKEINEMIKYSFDKNLFVNIGHGLNFQNIKFIK
;
A
#
# COMPACT_ATOMS: atom_id res chain seq x y z
N MET A 1 -0.33 -16.33 5.96
CA MET A 1 -0.79 -14.97 5.55
C MET A 1 -0.24 -13.97 6.55
N LYS A 2 0.17 -12.78 6.12
CA LYS A 2 0.62 -11.68 6.99
C LYS A 2 -0.43 -10.57 7.00
N LEU A 3 -0.52 -9.83 8.10
CA LEU A 3 -1.48 -8.74 8.30
C LEU A 3 -0.76 -7.40 8.32
N GLY A 4 -1.04 -6.54 7.34
CA GLY A 4 -0.72 -5.11 7.36
C GLY A 4 -1.94 -4.29 7.81
N VAL A 5 -1.73 -3.31 8.65
CA VAL A 5 -2.81 -2.43 9.14
C VAL A 5 -2.54 -0.99 8.71
N ASN A 6 -3.46 -0.45 7.91
CA ASN A 6 -3.44 0.97 7.56
C ASN A 6 -3.96 1.82 8.73
N ILE A 7 -3.19 2.84 9.12
CA ILE A 7 -3.52 3.73 10.25
C ILE A 7 -3.81 5.16 9.83
N ASP A 8 -4.01 5.43 8.54
CA ASP A 8 -4.25 6.78 8.00
C ASP A 8 -5.47 7.46 8.61
N HIS A 9 -6.56 6.71 8.80
CA HIS A 9 -7.82 7.27 9.30
C HIS A 9 -7.73 7.76 10.75
N ILE A 10 -6.77 7.28 11.52
CA ILE A 10 -6.44 7.84 12.83
C ILE A 10 -5.91 9.28 12.67
N ALA A 11 -5.03 9.49 11.70
CA ALA A 11 -4.54 10.83 11.38
C ALA A 11 -5.63 11.71 10.77
N THR A 12 -6.52 11.15 9.94
CA THR A 12 -7.68 11.87 9.39
C THR A 12 -8.56 12.44 10.49
N LEU A 13 -8.94 11.61 11.46
CA LEU A 13 -9.78 12.03 12.56
C LEU A 13 -9.07 13.07 13.44
N ARG A 14 -7.79 12.88 13.74
CA ARG A 14 -6.97 13.86 14.43
C ARG A 14 -6.96 15.22 13.71
N ASN A 15 -6.74 15.20 12.39
CA ASN A 15 -6.68 16.42 11.59
C ASN A 15 -8.03 17.14 11.55
N ALA A 16 -9.14 16.41 11.39
CA ALA A 16 -10.50 16.96 11.41
C ALA A 16 -10.86 17.62 12.74
N ARG A 17 -10.32 17.11 13.86
CA ARG A 17 -10.52 17.68 15.18
C ARG A 17 -9.61 18.89 15.47
N GLY A 18 -8.61 19.16 14.65
CA GLY A 18 -7.62 20.23 14.91
C GLY A 18 -6.79 20.04 16.18
N GLN A 19 -6.67 18.81 16.68
CA GLN A 19 -6.05 18.47 17.95
C GLN A 19 -4.94 17.41 17.77
N ASN A 20 -4.28 17.01 18.87
CA ASN A 20 -3.29 15.93 18.85
C ASN A 20 -3.90 14.52 19.08
N ASN A 21 -5.20 14.43 19.28
CA ASN A 21 -5.94 13.19 19.50
C ASN A 21 -6.99 12.96 18.40
N PRO A 22 -7.16 11.67 17.96
CA PRO A 22 -6.43 10.49 18.39
C PRO A 22 -4.96 10.49 17.96
N SER A 23 -4.09 9.89 18.78
CA SER A 23 -2.64 9.87 18.55
C SER A 23 -2.22 8.74 17.61
N ILE A 24 -1.42 9.07 16.60
CA ILE A 24 -0.85 8.08 15.68
C ILE A 24 0.09 7.09 16.40
N LEU A 25 0.79 7.55 17.45
CA LEU A 25 1.63 6.66 18.26
C LEU A 25 0.81 5.69 19.10
N ARG A 26 -0.37 6.08 19.58
CA ARG A 26 -1.27 5.13 20.27
C ARG A 26 -1.76 4.05 19.29
N ALA A 27 -2.10 4.43 18.06
CA ALA A 27 -2.47 3.47 17.02
C ALA A 27 -1.31 2.50 16.73
N LEU A 28 -0.09 3.01 16.55
CA LEU A 28 1.12 2.19 16.41
C LEU A 28 1.26 1.19 17.57
N LYS A 29 1.18 1.65 18.81
CA LYS A 29 1.31 0.77 19.99
C LYS A 29 0.19 -0.27 20.08
N SER A 30 -1.01 0.05 19.64
CA SER A 30 -2.10 -0.93 19.52
C SER A 30 -1.78 -1.99 18.47
N CYS A 31 -1.25 -1.61 17.31
CA CYS A 31 -0.80 -2.55 16.28
C CYS A 31 0.31 -3.47 16.80
N GLU A 32 1.32 -2.93 17.48
CA GLU A 32 2.42 -3.70 18.09
C GLU A 32 1.91 -4.73 19.11
N LYS A 33 0.98 -4.33 20.00
CA LYS A 33 0.35 -5.23 20.97
C LYS A 33 -0.48 -6.34 20.31
N SER A 34 -1.12 -6.02 19.19
CA SER A 34 -1.95 -6.98 18.43
C SER A 34 -1.12 -7.90 17.53
N LYS A 35 0.21 -7.78 17.55
CA LYS A 35 1.15 -8.62 16.80
C LYS A 35 0.87 -8.63 15.29
N VAL A 36 0.49 -7.46 14.72
CA VAL A 36 0.38 -7.32 13.26
C VAL A 36 1.79 -7.36 12.65
N ASP A 37 1.88 -7.72 11.37
CA ASP A 37 3.18 -7.91 10.71
C ASP A 37 3.78 -6.60 10.18
N THR A 38 2.92 -5.62 9.83
CA THR A 38 3.36 -4.31 9.30
C THR A 38 2.30 -3.24 9.52
N ILE A 39 2.72 -1.99 9.58
CA ILE A 39 1.81 -0.85 9.49
C ILE A 39 1.91 -0.24 8.09
N THR A 40 0.76 0.18 7.57
CA THR A 40 0.67 0.90 6.29
C THR A 40 0.28 2.34 6.54
N VAL A 41 0.95 3.26 5.86
CA VAL A 41 0.65 4.69 5.88
C VAL A 41 0.76 5.27 4.48
N HIS A 42 -0.22 6.06 4.09
CA HIS A 42 -0.23 6.75 2.81
C HIS A 42 0.12 8.24 3.00
N LEU A 43 1.33 8.59 2.59
CA LEU A 43 1.72 9.99 2.52
C LEU A 43 1.25 10.57 1.18
N ARG A 44 0.04 11.09 1.17
CA ARG A 44 -0.55 11.74 0.00
C ARG A 44 0.14 13.08 -0.29
N GLU A 45 0.16 13.49 -1.56
CA GLU A 45 0.70 14.79 -1.98
C GLU A 45 0.01 15.96 -1.25
N ASP A 46 -1.28 15.85 -0.98
CA ASP A 46 -2.08 16.88 -0.27
C ASP A 46 -2.01 16.81 1.27
N ARG A 47 -1.34 15.80 1.82
CA ARG A 47 -1.16 15.62 3.28
C ARG A 47 -2.46 15.58 4.09
N ARG A 48 -3.59 15.20 3.47
CA ARG A 48 -4.91 15.19 4.14
C ARG A 48 -5.00 14.21 5.31
N HIS A 49 -4.20 13.16 5.30
CA HIS A 49 -4.15 12.12 6.35
C HIS A 49 -2.82 12.20 7.10
N ILE A 50 -1.87 11.36 6.73
CA ILE A 50 -0.51 11.36 7.26
C ILE A 50 0.22 12.64 6.82
N LYS A 51 0.98 13.22 7.73
CA LYS A 51 1.87 14.36 7.50
C LYS A 51 3.34 13.91 7.61
N ASP A 52 4.25 14.67 7.04
CA ASP A 52 5.69 14.36 7.06
C ASP A 52 6.21 14.11 8.49
N LYS A 53 5.77 14.91 9.47
CA LYS A 53 6.09 14.71 10.88
C LYS A 53 5.62 13.39 11.46
N ASP A 54 4.46 12.89 11.00
CA ASP A 54 3.93 11.60 11.46
C ASP A 54 4.81 10.46 10.95
N LEU A 55 5.25 10.54 9.68
CA LEU A 55 6.10 9.53 9.08
C LEU A 55 7.46 9.45 9.78
N ILE A 56 8.07 10.61 10.10
CA ILE A 56 9.31 10.67 10.89
C ILE A 56 9.09 10.07 12.29
N LEU A 57 7.98 10.41 12.92
CA LEU A 57 7.63 9.92 14.26
C LEU A 57 7.43 8.41 14.28
N LEU A 58 6.71 7.87 13.29
CA LEU A 58 6.52 6.43 13.11
C LEU A 58 7.86 5.73 12.85
N LYS A 59 8.69 6.26 11.95
CA LYS A 59 10.02 5.69 11.68
C LYS A 59 10.90 5.59 12.92
N LYS A 60 10.83 6.59 13.80
CA LYS A 60 11.63 6.63 15.05
C LYS A 60 11.12 5.64 16.10
N ASN A 61 9.81 5.39 16.17
CA ASN A 61 9.18 4.71 17.31
C ASN A 61 8.63 3.32 16.97
N SER A 62 8.52 2.95 15.68
CA SER A 62 7.96 1.67 15.28
C SER A 62 9.00 0.55 15.34
N ILE A 63 8.65 -0.55 16.00
CA ILE A 63 9.35 -1.83 15.88
C ILE A 63 8.82 -2.65 14.70
N LEU A 64 7.62 -2.29 14.18
CA LEU A 64 7.03 -2.93 13.01
C LEU A 64 7.61 -2.34 11.73
N PRO A 65 7.77 -3.14 10.68
CA PRO A 65 8.07 -2.63 9.35
C PRO A 65 7.00 -1.65 8.89
N ILE A 66 7.42 -0.58 8.20
CA ILE A 66 6.51 0.41 7.60
C ILE A 66 6.35 0.10 6.12
N ASN A 67 5.11 0.03 5.65
CA ASN A 67 4.72 0.09 4.26
C ASN A 67 4.28 1.52 3.94
N LEU A 68 5.06 2.21 3.10
CA LEU A 68 4.76 3.57 2.66
C LEU A 68 4.01 3.52 1.32
N GLU A 69 2.74 3.89 1.33
CA GLU A 69 1.99 4.17 0.11
C GLU A 69 2.30 5.59 -0.37
N MET A 70 2.58 5.72 -1.67
CA MET A 70 2.95 7.01 -2.25
C MET A 70 2.71 7.05 -3.76
N ALA A 71 2.51 8.25 -4.30
CA ALA A 71 2.57 8.50 -5.74
C ALA A 71 4.01 8.50 -6.27
N LEU A 72 4.21 8.20 -7.55
CA LEU A 72 5.53 8.24 -8.19
C LEU A 72 5.90 9.68 -8.58
N THR A 73 6.15 10.53 -7.60
CA THR A 73 6.61 11.91 -7.78
C THR A 73 8.05 12.08 -7.31
N SER A 74 8.72 13.13 -7.77
CA SER A 74 10.11 13.43 -7.35
C SER A 74 10.19 13.72 -5.86
N GLU A 75 9.19 14.41 -5.29
CA GLU A 75 9.09 14.69 -3.87
C GLU A 75 9.00 13.41 -3.05
N MET A 76 8.08 12.49 -3.43
CA MET A 76 7.88 11.23 -2.71
C MET A 76 9.10 10.31 -2.79
N ILE A 77 9.81 10.32 -3.92
CA ILE A 77 11.09 9.60 -4.07
C ILE A 77 12.13 10.13 -3.07
N GLU A 78 12.30 11.44 -2.94
CA GLU A 78 13.25 12.02 -1.98
C GLU A 78 12.84 11.74 -0.52
N ILE A 79 11.55 11.75 -0.21
CA ILE A 79 11.05 11.37 1.12
C ILE A 79 11.34 9.89 1.39
N SER A 80 11.07 9.01 0.44
CA SER A 80 11.34 7.58 0.60
C SER A 80 12.83 7.28 0.84
N LYS A 81 13.72 8.02 0.16
CA LYS A 81 15.16 7.94 0.34
C LYS A 81 15.63 8.36 1.74
N LYS A 82 14.95 9.35 2.35
CA LYS A 82 15.24 9.83 3.72
C LYS A 82 14.68 8.85 4.77
N ILE A 83 13.44 8.40 4.60
CA ILE A 83 12.72 7.56 5.56
C ILE A 83 13.21 6.12 5.52
N LYS A 84 13.54 5.60 4.33
CA LYS A 84 13.95 4.21 4.10
C LYS A 84 12.96 3.22 4.75
N PRO A 85 11.68 3.22 4.32
CA PRO A 85 10.71 2.27 4.82
C PRO A 85 11.11 0.85 4.38
N ARG A 86 10.56 -0.18 5.02
CA ARG A 86 10.82 -1.57 4.61
C ARG A 86 10.11 -1.90 3.29
N PHE A 87 8.93 -1.32 3.09
CA PHE A 87 8.09 -1.52 1.91
C PHE A 87 7.65 -0.18 1.34
N ILE A 88 7.54 -0.10 0.02
CA ILE A 88 6.90 1.00 -0.69
C ILE A 88 5.83 0.40 -1.59
N CYS A 89 4.63 0.97 -1.57
CA CYS A 89 3.58 0.66 -2.51
C CYS A 89 3.26 1.89 -3.37
N LEU A 90 3.46 1.78 -4.68
CA LEU A 90 3.06 2.83 -5.60
C LEU A 90 1.56 2.76 -5.86
N VAL A 91 0.87 3.84 -5.54
CA VAL A 91 -0.58 4.00 -5.69
C VAL A 91 -0.91 5.15 -6.63
N PRO A 92 -2.08 5.11 -7.32
CA PRO A 92 -2.56 6.28 -8.03
C PRO A 92 -3.03 7.33 -7.03
N GLU A 93 -2.77 8.60 -7.32
CA GLU A 93 -3.36 9.71 -6.59
C GLU A 93 -4.10 10.64 -7.54
N LYS A 94 -5.36 10.89 -7.26
CA LYS A 94 -6.15 11.95 -7.85
C LYS A 94 -6.70 12.82 -6.71
N ARG A 95 -6.57 14.14 -6.88
CA ARG A 95 -6.94 15.09 -5.81
C ARG A 95 -8.41 15.02 -5.37
N ASN A 96 -9.29 14.59 -6.27
CA ASN A 96 -10.74 14.52 -6.03
C ASN A 96 -11.22 13.17 -5.45
N GLU A 97 -10.37 12.18 -5.31
CA GLU A 97 -10.74 10.87 -4.73
C GLU A 97 -10.62 10.91 -3.20
N ILE A 98 -11.65 10.41 -2.51
CA ILE A 98 -11.64 10.26 -1.04
C ILE A 98 -10.73 9.09 -0.66
N THR A 99 -10.81 8.01 -1.42
CA THR A 99 -9.96 6.82 -1.30
C THR A 99 -9.41 6.45 -2.66
N THR A 100 -8.40 5.56 -2.73
CA THR A 100 -7.85 5.10 -3.99
C THR A 100 -8.85 4.23 -4.75
N GLU A 101 -9.44 4.78 -5.80
CA GLU A 101 -10.38 4.08 -6.67
C GLU A 101 -9.66 3.42 -7.85
N GLY A 102 -9.45 2.10 -7.74
CA GLY A 102 -8.79 1.32 -8.77
C GLY A 102 -7.27 1.36 -8.73
N GLY A 103 -6.65 0.45 -9.48
CA GLY A 103 -5.20 0.26 -9.49
C GLY A 103 -4.45 1.27 -10.36
N LEU A 104 -3.16 1.41 -10.08
CA LEU A 104 -2.21 2.23 -10.83
C LEU A 104 -2.15 1.80 -12.31
N ASN A 105 -2.21 2.77 -13.21
CA ASN A 105 -2.02 2.52 -14.63
C ASN A 105 -0.52 2.51 -14.98
N LEU A 106 0.08 1.32 -14.98
CA LEU A 106 1.50 1.12 -15.22
C LEU A 106 1.97 1.58 -16.62
N ASN A 107 1.08 1.71 -17.61
CA ASN A 107 1.44 2.23 -18.94
C ASN A 107 1.67 3.75 -18.95
N LYS A 108 1.21 4.46 -17.91
CA LYS A 108 1.29 5.93 -17.83
C LYS A 108 2.34 6.44 -16.85
N ILE A 109 3.07 5.55 -16.17
CA ILE A 109 4.09 5.96 -15.20
C ILE A 109 5.36 6.47 -15.88
N SER A 110 6.06 7.35 -15.21
CA SER A 110 7.38 7.85 -15.68
C SER A 110 8.44 6.77 -15.47
N ILE A 111 8.96 6.23 -16.58
CA ILE A 111 10.01 5.20 -16.55
C ILE A 111 11.29 5.70 -15.90
N SER A 112 11.67 6.96 -16.13
CA SER A 112 12.88 7.56 -15.53
C SER A 112 12.76 7.64 -14.00
N LYS A 113 11.61 8.10 -13.49
CA LYS A 113 11.33 8.12 -12.04
C LYS A 113 11.30 6.73 -11.44
N LEU A 114 10.66 5.77 -12.14
CA LEU A 114 10.62 4.39 -11.67
C LEU A 114 12.02 3.78 -11.58
N LYS A 115 12.87 3.96 -12.58
CA LYS A 115 14.26 3.47 -12.55
C LYS A 115 15.06 4.08 -11.40
N ASN A 116 14.90 5.39 -11.14
CA ASN A 116 15.52 6.04 -9.98
C ASN A 116 15.02 5.44 -8.65
N LEU A 117 13.71 5.23 -8.51
CA LEU A 117 13.13 4.63 -7.30
C LEU A 117 13.61 3.18 -7.12
N LEU A 118 13.63 2.36 -8.18
CA LEU A 118 14.16 0.99 -8.12
C LEU A 118 15.61 0.97 -7.65
N TYR A 119 16.47 1.82 -8.19
CA TYR A 119 17.84 1.94 -7.73
C TYR A 119 17.95 2.30 -6.23
N ILE A 120 17.11 3.22 -5.75
CA ILE A 120 17.04 3.58 -4.32
C ILE A 120 16.56 2.38 -3.49
N CYS A 121 15.56 1.66 -3.96
CA CYS A 121 15.01 0.49 -3.29
C CYS A 121 16.06 -0.62 -3.14
N ASP A 122 16.74 -0.96 -4.21
CA ASP A 122 17.79 -1.99 -4.22
C ASP A 122 18.93 -1.62 -3.27
N LYS A 123 19.42 -0.37 -3.33
CA LYS A 123 20.50 0.11 -2.47
C LYS A 123 20.15 0.14 -0.98
N ASN A 124 18.88 0.28 -0.63
CA ASN A 124 18.41 0.38 0.76
C ASN A 124 17.61 -0.84 1.23
N ASN A 125 17.59 -1.91 0.44
CA ASN A 125 16.86 -3.16 0.76
C ASN A 125 15.35 -2.93 1.00
N ILE A 126 14.74 -2.07 0.17
CA ILE A 126 13.31 -1.73 0.19
C ILE A 126 12.59 -2.60 -0.82
N GLN A 127 11.51 -3.25 -0.44
CA GLN A 127 10.65 -3.96 -1.38
C GLN A 127 9.64 -3.02 -2.01
N LEU A 128 9.67 -2.93 -3.35
CA LEU A 128 8.76 -2.08 -4.11
C LEU A 128 7.59 -2.90 -4.64
N SER A 129 6.37 -2.42 -4.37
CA SER A 129 5.12 -2.96 -4.90
C SER A 129 4.36 -1.94 -5.74
N ALA A 130 3.48 -2.44 -6.60
CA ALA A 130 2.52 -1.64 -7.34
C ALA A 130 1.10 -2.07 -6.98
N PHE A 131 0.25 -1.12 -6.59
CA PHE A 131 -1.18 -1.34 -6.40
C PHE A 131 -1.87 -1.37 -7.77
N ILE A 132 -2.37 -2.52 -8.18
CA ILE A 132 -2.89 -2.77 -9.54
C ILE A 132 -4.24 -3.50 -9.52
N ASN A 133 -5.01 -3.29 -10.57
CA ASN A 133 -6.20 -4.11 -10.79
C ASN A 133 -5.78 -5.57 -11.10
N PRO A 134 -6.51 -6.59 -10.59
CA PRO A 134 -6.19 -8.00 -10.73
C PRO A 134 -6.45 -8.50 -12.16
N LYS A 135 -5.53 -8.23 -13.07
CA LYS A 135 -5.55 -8.64 -14.48
C LYS A 135 -4.16 -9.11 -14.89
N LYS A 136 -4.08 -10.24 -15.62
CA LYS A 136 -2.81 -10.81 -16.10
C LYS A 136 -1.90 -9.77 -16.74
N LYS A 137 -2.41 -8.95 -17.66
CA LYS A 137 -1.64 -7.91 -18.33
C LYS A 137 -0.96 -6.91 -17.38
N ASN A 138 -1.61 -6.59 -16.24
CA ASN A 138 -1.05 -5.67 -15.26
C ASN A 138 0.05 -6.36 -14.45
N ILE A 139 -0.12 -7.63 -14.13
CA ILE A 139 0.86 -8.47 -13.42
C ILE A 139 2.12 -8.65 -14.29
N ASP A 140 1.94 -9.00 -15.56
CA ASP A 140 3.04 -9.15 -16.52
C ASP A 140 3.81 -7.84 -16.70
N LEU A 141 3.09 -6.70 -16.77
CA LEU A 141 3.71 -5.40 -16.90
C LEU A 141 4.47 -5.00 -15.61
N ALA A 142 3.91 -5.26 -14.44
CA ALA A 142 4.59 -5.03 -13.16
C ALA A 142 5.91 -5.83 -13.10
N LYS A 143 5.87 -7.12 -13.46
CA LYS A 143 7.08 -7.95 -13.54
C LYS A 143 8.11 -7.38 -14.51
N LYS A 144 7.69 -7.02 -15.73
CA LYS A 144 8.56 -6.42 -16.76
C LYS A 144 9.21 -5.11 -16.30
N LEU A 145 8.50 -4.33 -15.50
CA LEU A 145 8.98 -3.04 -14.96
C LEU A 145 9.88 -3.18 -13.73
N GLY A 146 10.11 -4.40 -13.23
CA GLY A 146 11.05 -4.66 -12.12
C GLY A 146 10.42 -4.60 -10.72
N PHE A 147 9.10 -4.62 -10.60
CA PHE A 147 8.48 -4.72 -9.28
C PHE A 147 8.74 -6.09 -8.63
N HIS A 148 8.95 -6.10 -7.33
CA HIS A 148 9.14 -7.33 -6.54
C HIS A 148 7.81 -7.89 -6.05
N THR A 149 6.82 -7.03 -5.87
CA THR A 149 5.52 -7.33 -5.27
C THR A 149 4.43 -6.64 -6.08
N VAL A 150 3.26 -7.24 -6.13
CA VAL A 150 2.03 -6.57 -6.55
C VAL A 150 1.04 -6.53 -5.40
N GLU A 151 0.32 -5.43 -5.26
CA GLU A 151 -0.86 -5.37 -4.42
C GLU A 151 -2.09 -5.39 -5.32
N LEU A 152 -2.88 -6.46 -5.23
CA LEU A 152 -4.06 -6.64 -6.05
C LEU A 152 -5.25 -5.90 -5.41
N HIS A 153 -5.85 -4.99 -6.17
CA HIS A 153 -7.06 -4.27 -5.77
C HIS A 153 -8.25 -5.20 -5.67
N THR A 154 -8.75 -5.43 -4.47
CA THR A 154 -9.87 -6.32 -4.20
C THR A 154 -11.20 -5.59 -3.88
N GLY A 155 -11.31 -4.31 -4.19
CA GLY A 155 -12.51 -3.50 -3.96
C GLY A 155 -13.80 -4.04 -4.60
N ALA A 156 -13.69 -4.89 -5.61
CA ALA A 156 -14.85 -5.60 -6.17
C ALA A 156 -15.52 -6.57 -5.17
N LEU A 157 -14.86 -6.87 -4.04
CA LEU A 157 -15.39 -7.67 -2.94
C LEU A 157 -16.12 -6.85 -1.88
N ASP A 158 -16.04 -5.52 -1.95
CA ASP A 158 -16.73 -4.58 -1.03
C ASP A 158 -18.22 -4.47 -1.38
N LYS A 159 -18.93 -5.58 -1.27
CA LYS A 159 -20.36 -5.65 -1.48
C LYS A 159 -20.99 -6.48 -0.34
N GLU A 160 -22.21 -6.13 0.02
CA GLU A 160 -22.97 -6.85 1.07
C GLU A 160 -23.08 -8.36 0.83
N LYS A 161 -23.09 -8.79 -0.45
CA LYS A 161 -23.16 -10.20 -0.82
C LYS A 161 -21.82 -10.73 -1.33
N ILE A 162 -21.41 -11.87 -0.77
CA ILE A 162 -20.20 -12.58 -1.20
C ILE A 162 -20.30 -12.98 -2.68
N ASN A 163 -19.42 -12.42 -3.50
CA ASN A 163 -19.36 -12.75 -4.91
C ASN A 163 -18.31 -13.85 -5.17
N LYS A 164 -18.77 -15.10 -5.23
CA LYS A 164 -17.90 -16.28 -5.44
C LYS A 164 -17.11 -16.22 -6.75
N ILE A 165 -17.66 -15.63 -7.82
CA ILE A 165 -16.98 -15.48 -9.11
C ILE A 165 -15.79 -14.53 -8.95
N LYS A 166 -15.99 -13.38 -8.32
CA LYS A 166 -14.90 -12.41 -8.08
C LYS A 166 -13.81 -12.97 -7.16
N ILE A 167 -14.20 -13.74 -6.16
CA ILE A 167 -13.23 -14.44 -5.30
C ILE A 167 -12.38 -15.41 -6.10
N LYS A 168 -13.01 -16.21 -7.00
CA LYS A 168 -12.29 -17.13 -7.87
C LYS A 168 -11.32 -16.39 -8.80
N GLU A 169 -11.77 -15.31 -9.45
CA GLU A 169 -10.93 -14.46 -10.31
C GLU A 169 -9.70 -13.91 -9.54
N ILE A 170 -9.90 -13.42 -8.31
CA ILE A 170 -8.81 -12.90 -7.48
C ILE A 170 -7.83 -14.00 -7.10
N ASN A 171 -8.32 -15.18 -6.67
CA ASN A 171 -7.45 -16.31 -6.32
C ASN A 171 -6.63 -16.79 -7.55
N GLU A 172 -7.22 -16.79 -8.75
CA GLU A 172 -6.49 -17.08 -9.98
C GLU A 172 -5.38 -16.05 -10.25
N MET A 173 -5.62 -14.77 -9.99
CA MET A 173 -4.60 -13.71 -10.16
C MET A 173 -3.51 -13.78 -9.10
N ILE A 174 -3.85 -14.16 -7.87
CA ILE A 174 -2.87 -14.43 -6.81
C ILE A 174 -1.92 -15.55 -7.26
N LYS A 175 -2.48 -16.70 -7.68
CA LYS A 175 -1.69 -17.82 -8.19
C LYS A 175 -0.83 -17.41 -9.38
N TYR A 176 -1.42 -16.72 -10.36
CA TYR A 176 -0.70 -16.24 -11.55
C TYR A 176 0.47 -15.32 -11.18
N SER A 177 0.32 -14.48 -10.16
CA SER A 177 1.41 -13.61 -9.69
C SER A 177 2.56 -14.41 -9.07
N PHE A 178 2.26 -15.44 -8.28
CA PHE A 178 3.28 -16.36 -7.75
C PHE A 178 4.01 -17.12 -8.88
N ASP A 179 3.29 -17.57 -9.92
CA ASP A 179 3.87 -18.24 -11.08
C ASP A 179 4.84 -17.30 -11.85
N LYS A 180 4.67 -15.98 -11.70
CA LYS A 180 5.59 -14.95 -12.24
C LYS A 180 6.71 -14.57 -11.27
N ASN A 181 6.90 -15.27 -10.16
CA ASN A 181 7.85 -14.94 -9.11
C ASN A 181 7.67 -13.52 -8.58
N LEU A 182 6.42 -13.14 -8.28
CA LEU A 182 6.05 -11.91 -7.58
C LEU A 182 5.47 -12.26 -6.22
N PHE A 183 5.84 -11.52 -5.20
CA PHE A 183 5.09 -11.52 -3.94
C PHE A 183 3.74 -10.83 -4.15
N VAL A 184 2.75 -11.24 -3.35
CA VAL A 184 1.38 -10.73 -3.51
C VAL A 184 0.87 -10.17 -2.20
N ASN A 185 0.41 -8.93 -2.27
CA ASN A 185 -0.45 -8.31 -1.28
C ASN A 185 -1.86 -8.18 -1.86
N ILE A 186 -2.85 -8.09 -1.01
CA ILE A 186 -4.23 -7.80 -1.36
C ILE A 186 -4.74 -6.69 -0.45
N GLY A 187 -5.47 -5.76 -1.01
CA GLY A 187 -6.00 -4.62 -0.27
C GLY A 187 -7.29 -4.08 -0.87
N HIS A 188 -8.02 -3.32 -0.06
CA HIS A 188 -9.33 -2.74 -0.32
C HIS A 188 -10.47 -3.77 -0.40
N GLY A 189 -11.62 -3.40 0.11
CA GLY A 189 -12.85 -4.20 0.04
C GLY A 189 -12.83 -5.54 0.81
N LEU A 190 -11.78 -5.79 1.59
CA LEU A 190 -11.68 -6.97 2.43
C LEU A 190 -12.37 -6.72 3.77
N ASN A 191 -13.06 -7.75 4.26
CA ASN A 191 -13.72 -7.78 5.56
C ASN A 191 -13.68 -9.19 6.17
N PHE A 192 -14.12 -9.34 7.43
CA PHE A 192 -14.12 -10.63 8.13
C PHE A 192 -14.97 -11.72 7.47
N GLN A 193 -15.91 -11.34 6.61
CA GLN A 193 -16.77 -12.30 5.91
C GLN A 193 -16.12 -12.84 4.64
N ASN A 194 -15.40 -11.99 3.88
CA ASN A 194 -14.86 -12.36 2.57
C ASN A 194 -13.41 -12.84 2.61
N ILE A 195 -12.59 -12.39 3.58
CA ILE A 195 -11.16 -12.75 3.68
C ILE A 195 -10.93 -14.26 3.78
N LYS A 196 -11.83 -15.00 4.41
CA LYS A 196 -11.74 -16.47 4.58
C LYS A 196 -11.76 -17.25 3.27
N PHE A 197 -12.19 -16.65 2.18
CA PHE A 197 -12.26 -17.28 0.86
C PHE A 197 -11.04 -16.96 -0.03
N ILE A 198 -10.16 -16.08 0.42
CA ILE A 198 -8.90 -15.78 -0.26
C ILE A 198 -7.87 -16.83 0.16
N LYS A 199 -7.20 -17.40 -0.85
CA LYS A 199 -6.27 -18.53 -0.67
C LYS A 199 -4.86 -18.15 -1.06
#